data_2f63897b0826238dcd69cd50ce36bd22
#
_entry.id   2f63897b0826238dcd69cd50ce36bd22
#
_cell.length_a   1.000
_cell.length_b   1.000
_cell.length_c   1.000
_cell.angle_alpha   90.00
_cell.angle_beta   90.00
_cell.angle_gamma   90.00
#
_symmetry.space_group_name_H-M   'P 1'
#
loop_
_entity.id
_entity.type
_entity.pdbx_description
1 polymer ?
#
loop_
_entity_poly.entity_id
_entity_poly.type
_entity_poly.pdbx_seq_one_letter_code
_entity_poly.pdbx_strand_id
1 'polypeptide(L)'
;MLEFLVSEMGFSIFAIEANMPEAYRLNEYVLEGKGDPARLLSGLHFWTWNTEEVLGMIRWMREFNQSGKGRVQFTGFDAQFPAAALENVREFVAKYDATYVPALEKASVMATSANKRAGQDSGRAGAAIGFLPAGEAAGKHLRLSGWIRTEKVGYGAGLMTGSLGPGGKPLASVNLRGAPKGDTPWKRYSVEVDVPREAVTLVFAAMVGGAGAAWFDGLSIELDGKPYSNNSVDFDFEAPGLKGFAARPGPWSVGPDATVAHSGRQSLRIRLEGPSPGPAEKVEPKAATKTWTDVVAYLESARGAYRGRKAETREIDWAVQNARVVLQCLQGQSGEVSRDRSMADNVKWILDRNPGAKIVLWAHNGHVATTEYLGSELMGAHLRRFYGDQMYVFGFAFNQGSFRAVEASRGLHNFDVAAAPSDSLDARLASTGIPIFALDLRRAPVHGPVADWLDRASKTRSIGAVYSEAAPYFLEMKPREWFDGILFIEKTTAARPNPTLTIAQ
;
A
#
# COMPACT_ATOMS: atom_id res chain seq x y z
N MET A 1 18.85 -15.06 8.72
CA MET A 1 19.16 -13.84 9.52
C MET A 1 18.24 -13.73 10.73
N LEU A 2 16.92 -13.76 10.62
CA LEU A 2 16.03 -13.67 11.79
C LEU A 2 16.30 -14.76 12.83
N GLU A 3 16.44 -16.01 12.42
CA GLU A 3 16.81 -17.11 13.33
C GLU A 3 18.05 -16.82 14.15
N PHE A 4 19.12 -16.35 13.49
CA PHE A 4 20.35 -15.95 14.18
C PHE A 4 20.12 -14.81 15.19
N LEU A 5 19.40 -13.77 14.79
CA LEU A 5 19.12 -12.63 15.66
C LEU A 5 18.32 -13.04 16.90
N VAL A 6 17.35 -13.95 16.72
CA VAL A 6 16.52 -14.45 17.82
C VAL A 6 17.31 -15.42 18.71
N SER A 7 17.94 -16.45 18.10
CA SER A 7 18.58 -17.52 18.85
C SER A 7 19.88 -17.13 19.53
N GLU A 8 20.70 -16.28 18.85
CA GLU A 8 22.07 -15.97 19.31
C GLU A 8 22.20 -14.55 19.88
N MET A 9 21.34 -13.62 19.45
CA MET A 9 21.46 -12.22 19.87
C MET A 9 20.31 -11.75 20.79
N GLY A 10 19.33 -12.61 21.08
CA GLY A 10 18.24 -12.35 22.01
C GLY A 10 17.22 -11.32 21.52
N PHE A 11 17.01 -11.20 20.20
CA PHE A 11 15.89 -10.44 19.68
C PHE A 11 14.58 -11.17 19.98
N SER A 12 13.61 -10.48 20.56
CA SER A 12 12.37 -11.08 21.05
C SER A 12 11.11 -10.56 20.37
N ILE A 13 11.26 -9.56 19.47
CA ILE A 13 10.14 -9.03 18.68
C ILE A 13 10.57 -8.95 17.22
N PHE A 14 9.74 -9.49 16.33
CA PHE A 14 9.84 -9.30 14.90
C PHE A 14 8.61 -8.55 14.40
N ALA A 15 8.83 -7.41 13.75
CA ALA A 15 7.77 -6.53 13.28
C ALA A 15 7.92 -6.21 11.79
N ILE A 16 6.80 -6.16 11.09
CA ILE A 16 6.76 -5.89 9.64
C ILE A 16 5.92 -4.66 9.30
N GLU A 17 6.17 -4.09 8.13
CA GLU A 17 5.37 -3.03 7.52
C GLU A 17 3.99 -3.57 7.11
N ALA A 18 3.15 -3.86 8.09
CA ALA A 18 1.77 -4.30 7.94
C ALA A 18 0.91 -3.70 9.04
N ASN A 19 -0.40 -3.62 8.81
CA ASN A 19 -1.33 -3.09 9.79
C ASN A 19 -1.20 -3.80 11.14
N MET A 20 -1.07 -3.00 12.19
CA MET A 20 -0.85 -3.49 13.54
C MET A 20 -1.98 -4.40 14.05
N PRO A 21 -3.28 -4.10 13.86
CA PRO A 21 -4.37 -4.94 14.37
C PRO A 21 -4.43 -6.33 13.73
N GLU A 22 -4.27 -6.41 12.41
CA GLU A 22 -4.28 -7.68 11.68
C GLU A 22 -3.06 -8.53 12.03
N ALA A 23 -1.89 -7.91 12.18
CA ALA A 23 -0.67 -8.60 12.58
C ALA A 23 -0.75 -9.16 13.99
N TYR A 24 -1.54 -8.55 14.88
CA TYR A 24 -1.75 -9.07 16.22
C TYR A 24 -2.44 -10.44 16.21
N ARG A 25 -3.36 -10.70 15.30
CA ARG A 25 -3.99 -12.02 15.12
C ARG A 25 -2.95 -13.10 14.71
N LEU A 26 -1.97 -12.73 13.89
CA LEU A 26 -0.83 -13.62 13.59
C LEU A 26 0.05 -13.87 14.82
N ASN A 27 0.22 -12.87 15.69
CA ASN A 27 0.95 -13.06 16.94
C ASN A 27 0.26 -14.07 17.87
N GLU A 28 -1.07 -14.14 17.90
CA GLU A 28 -1.79 -15.17 18.66
C GLU A 28 -1.48 -16.57 18.12
N TYR A 29 -1.33 -16.75 16.81
CA TYR A 29 -0.82 -18.00 16.28
C TYR A 29 0.63 -18.26 16.70
N VAL A 30 1.51 -17.29 16.57
CA VAL A 30 2.94 -17.43 16.92
C VAL A 30 3.12 -17.78 18.39
N LEU A 31 2.34 -17.20 19.30
CA LEU A 31 2.45 -17.44 20.74
C LEU A 31 1.64 -18.65 21.23
N GLU A 32 0.45 -18.84 20.69
CA GLU A 32 -0.55 -19.75 21.27
C GLU A 32 -1.03 -20.84 20.30
N GLY A 33 -0.73 -20.70 19.00
CA GLY A 33 -1.17 -21.63 17.95
C GLY A 33 -2.62 -21.42 17.50
N LYS A 34 -3.21 -20.24 17.80
CA LYS A 34 -4.60 -19.94 17.42
C LYS A 34 -4.73 -19.59 15.95
N GLY A 35 -5.66 -20.23 15.27
CA GLY A 35 -5.99 -19.95 13.87
C GLY A 35 -5.10 -20.67 12.85
N ASP A 36 -5.40 -20.45 11.57
CA ASP A 36 -4.63 -20.96 10.43
C ASP A 36 -3.64 -19.86 9.97
N PRO A 37 -2.33 -20.06 10.06
CA PRO A 37 -1.34 -19.04 9.75
C PRO A 37 -1.39 -18.58 8.28
N ALA A 38 -1.77 -19.46 7.33
CA ALA A 38 -1.86 -19.09 5.93
C ALA A 38 -3.04 -18.14 5.67
N ARG A 39 -4.19 -18.38 6.31
CA ARG A 39 -5.35 -17.48 6.24
C ARG A 39 -5.10 -16.17 6.97
N LEU A 40 -4.48 -16.23 8.15
CA LEU A 40 -4.14 -15.03 8.93
C LEU A 40 -3.15 -14.14 8.16
N LEU A 41 -2.17 -14.75 7.48
CA LEU A 41 -1.21 -14.02 6.65
C LEU A 41 -1.89 -13.34 5.45
N SER A 42 -2.81 -14.03 4.77
CA SER A 42 -3.65 -13.43 3.71
C SER A 42 -4.48 -12.26 4.24
N GLY A 43 -4.94 -12.33 5.49
CA GLY A 43 -5.72 -11.30 6.17
C GLY A 43 -4.95 -10.02 6.49
N LEU A 44 -3.63 -9.95 6.28
CA LEU A 44 -2.86 -8.71 6.40
C LEU A 44 -3.17 -7.70 5.28
N HIS A 45 -3.77 -8.14 4.17
CA HIS A 45 -4.08 -7.34 2.98
C HIS A 45 -2.84 -6.73 2.29
N PHE A 46 -1.65 -7.24 2.58
CA PHE A 46 -0.38 -6.86 1.97
C PHE A 46 0.17 -8.03 1.15
N TRP A 47 0.06 -7.93 -0.17
CA TRP A 47 0.56 -8.97 -1.08
C TRP A 47 2.07 -9.23 -0.92
N THR A 48 2.84 -8.21 -0.52
CA THR A 48 4.29 -8.29 -0.29
C THR A 48 4.67 -9.30 0.78
N TRP A 49 3.82 -9.47 1.77
CA TRP A 49 4.04 -10.41 2.88
C TRP A 49 3.32 -11.75 2.69
N ASN A 50 2.35 -11.81 1.77
CA ASN A 50 1.51 -12.99 1.56
C ASN A 50 2.20 -14.03 0.67
N THR A 51 3.32 -14.58 1.18
CA THR A 51 4.22 -15.48 0.47
C THR A 51 4.51 -16.74 1.28
N GLU A 52 4.98 -17.80 0.60
CA GLU A 52 5.41 -19.05 1.26
C GLU A 52 6.59 -18.80 2.20
N GLU A 53 7.50 -17.90 1.83
CA GLU A 53 8.69 -17.57 2.60
C GLU A 53 8.31 -16.94 3.95
N VAL A 54 7.37 -15.97 3.94
CA VAL A 54 6.87 -15.35 5.17
C VAL A 54 6.04 -16.34 5.99
N LEU A 55 5.24 -17.20 5.35
CA LEU A 55 4.51 -18.26 6.04
C LEU A 55 5.45 -19.26 6.71
N GLY A 56 6.55 -19.64 6.04
CA GLY A 56 7.60 -20.50 6.62
C GLY A 56 8.24 -19.85 7.84
N MET A 57 8.54 -18.55 7.78
CA MET A 57 9.07 -17.79 8.92
C MET A 57 8.09 -17.75 10.10
N ILE A 58 6.81 -17.52 9.86
CA ILE A 58 5.77 -17.51 10.92
C ILE A 58 5.66 -18.88 11.60
N ARG A 59 5.72 -19.97 10.82
CA ARG A 59 5.73 -21.34 11.37
C ARG A 59 6.97 -21.61 12.21
N TRP A 60 8.15 -21.22 11.72
CA TRP A 60 9.39 -21.31 12.48
C TRP A 60 9.32 -20.53 13.81
N MET A 61 8.76 -19.32 13.83
CA MET A 61 8.59 -18.57 15.08
C MET A 61 7.71 -19.32 16.08
N ARG A 62 6.64 -19.98 15.61
CA ARG A 62 5.80 -20.84 16.45
C ARG A 62 6.57 -22.03 17.02
N GLU A 63 7.29 -22.75 16.18
CA GLU A 63 8.13 -23.90 16.57
C GLU A 63 9.22 -23.49 17.57
N PHE A 64 9.88 -22.35 17.34
CA PHE A 64 10.85 -21.79 18.26
C PHE A 64 10.24 -21.51 19.63
N ASN A 65 9.06 -20.90 19.70
CA ASN A 65 8.35 -20.64 20.96
C ASN A 65 7.95 -21.92 21.68
N GLN A 66 7.66 -22.99 20.95
CA GLN A 66 7.33 -24.32 21.53
C GLN A 66 8.57 -25.06 22.03
N SER A 67 9.74 -24.76 21.48
CA SER A 67 10.99 -25.47 21.81
C SER A 67 11.50 -25.21 23.23
N GLY A 68 11.00 -24.19 23.91
CA GLY A 68 11.48 -23.73 25.22
C GLY A 68 12.83 -23.02 25.19
N LYS A 69 13.44 -22.81 24.01
CA LYS A 69 14.74 -22.12 23.85
C LYS A 69 14.64 -20.61 23.98
N GLY A 70 13.45 -20.06 23.88
CA GLY A 70 13.20 -18.62 23.95
C GLY A 70 11.78 -18.27 23.56
N ARG A 71 11.50 -16.99 23.41
CA ARG A 71 10.21 -16.48 23.00
C ARG A 71 10.37 -15.31 22.02
N VAL A 72 9.73 -15.39 20.86
CA VAL A 72 9.66 -14.34 19.87
C VAL A 72 8.22 -13.98 19.57
N GLN A 73 7.93 -12.67 19.49
CA GLN A 73 6.61 -12.13 19.15
C GLN A 73 6.63 -11.64 17.71
N PHE A 74 5.47 -11.72 17.06
CA PHE A 74 5.22 -11.13 15.74
C PHE A 74 4.30 -9.91 15.87
N THR A 75 4.54 -8.84 15.12
CA THR A 75 3.64 -7.70 15.09
C THR A 75 3.75 -6.92 13.77
N GLY A 76 2.82 -6.00 13.52
CA GLY A 76 2.90 -4.94 12.52
C GLY A 76 3.07 -3.60 13.20
N PHE A 77 3.48 -2.60 12.43
CA PHE A 77 3.61 -1.23 12.92
C PHE A 77 2.93 -0.19 12.01
N ASP A 78 2.26 -0.62 10.94
CA ASP A 78 1.59 0.27 9.99
C ASP A 78 0.14 0.58 10.41
N ALA A 79 -0.40 1.66 9.83
CA ALA A 79 -1.75 2.17 10.08
C ALA A 79 -2.39 2.67 8.78
N GLN A 80 -2.70 1.77 7.84
CA GLN A 80 -3.33 2.13 6.56
C GLN A 80 -4.82 1.81 6.50
N PHE A 81 -5.26 0.73 7.15
CA PHE A 81 -6.64 0.26 7.11
C PHE A 81 -7.25 0.26 8.51
N PRO A 82 -8.31 1.06 8.75
CA PRO A 82 -8.86 1.19 10.11
C PRO A 82 -9.85 0.08 10.50
N ALA A 83 -10.26 -0.81 9.58
CA ALA A 83 -11.38 -1.72 9.79
C ALA A 83 -11.22 -2.64 11.01
N ALA A 84 -10.11 -3.36 11.11
CA ALA A 84 -9.86 -4.23 12.27
C ALA A 84 -9.65 -3.46 13.57
N ALA A 85 -9.02 -2.27 13.49
CA ALA A 85 -8.87 -1.40 14.64
C ALA A 85 -10.24 -0.91 15.17
N LEU A 86 -11.15 -0.52 14.27
CA LEU A 86 -12.53 -0.14 14.62
C LEU A 86 -13.27 -1.29 15.31
N GLU A 87 -13.16 -2.50 14.78
CA GLU A 87 -13.78 -3.70 15.37
C GLU A 87 -13.27 -3.95 16.79
N ASN A 88 -11.94 -3.94 16.98
CA ASN A 88 -11.34 -4.15 18.30
C ASN A 88 -11.77 -3.11 19.34
N VAL A 89 -11.88 -1.82 18.94
CA VAL A 89 -12.38 -0.77 19.83
C VAL A 89 -13.85 -0.98 20.19
N ARG A 90 -14.69 -1.38 19.21
CA ARG A 90 -16.10 -1.68 19.41
C ARG A 90 -16.31 -2.83 20.38
N GLU A 91 -15.60 -3.94 20.19
CA GLU A 91 -15.68 -5.10 21.07
C GLU A 91 -15.29 -4.76 22.50
N PHE A 92 -14.19 -4.01 22.69
CA PHE A 92 -13.76 -3.56 24.00
C PHE A 92 -14.80 -2.67 24.67
N VAL A 93 -15.29 -1.65 23.96
CA VAL A 93 -16.30 -0.70 24.51
C VAL A 93 -17.63 -1.41 24.78
N ALA A 94 -18.09 -2.30 23.90
CA ALA A 94 -19.30 -3.08 24.13
C ALA A 94 -19.19 -3.96 25.39
N LYS A 95 -18.01 -4.53 25.64
CA LYS A 95 -17.74 -5.37 26.82
C LYS A 95 -17.66 -4.59 28.13
N TYR A 96 -17.03 -3.41 28.09
CA TYR A 96 -16.67 -2.69 29.32
C TYR A 96 -17.37 -1.33 29.50
N ASP A 97 -18.02 -0.78 28.46
CA ASP A 97 -18.63 0.55 28.51
C ASP A 97 -19.83 0.71 27.56
N ALA A 98 -20.86 -0.08 27.80
CA ALA A 98 -22.06 -0.08 26.96
C ALA A 98 -22.70 1.31 26.77
N THR A 99 -22.49 2.22 27.72
CA THR A 99 -23.03 3.60 27.67
C THR A 99 -22.35 4.47 26.63
N TYR A 100 -21.08 4.16 26.26
CA TYR A 100 -20.32 4.88 25.24
C TYR A 100 -20.54 4.34 23.83
N VAL A 101 -21.15 3.15 23.67
CA VAL A 101 -21.37 2.51 22.34
C VAL A 101 -22.04 3.45 21.34
N PRO A 102 -23.11 4.20 21.64
CA PRO A 102 -23.74 5.07 20.64
C PRO A 102 -22.82 6.19 20.13
N ALA A 103 -21.99 6.76 21.00
CA ALA A 103 -21.01 7.79 20.62
C ALA A 103 -19.90 7.20 19.73
N LEU A 104 -19.41 6.00 20.08
CA LEU A 104 -18.41 5.27 19.31
C LEU A 104 -18.95 4.88 17.92
N GLU A 105 -20.19 4.43 17.81
CA GLU A 105 -20.80 4.08 16.51
C GLU A 105 -20.87 5.30 15.59
N LYS A 106 -21.28 6.45 16.11
CA LYS A 106 -21.25 7.72 15.35
C LYS A 106 -19.83 8.05 14.86
N ALA A 107 -18.84 7.97 15.74
CA ALA A 107 -17.44 8.19 15.39
C ALA A 107 -16.94 7.18 14.32
N SER A 108 -17.34 5.92 14.44
CA SER A 108 -16.98 4.84 13.52
C SER A 108 -17.56 5.07 12.12
N VAL A 109 -18.81 5.53 12.02
CA VAL A 109 -19.41 5.92 10.74
C VAL A 109 -18.61 7.07 10.10
N MET A 110 -18.21 8.06 10.87
CA MET A 110 -17.39 9.18 10.38
C MET A 110 -16.03 8.70 9.88
N ALA A 111 -15.32 7.86 10.63
CA ALA A 111 -14.03 7.31 10.21
C ALA A 111 -14.15 6.50 8.92
N THR A 112 -15.16 5.63 8.82
CA THR A 112 -15.42 4.82 7.63
C THR A 112 -15.77 5.70 6.43
N SER A 113 -16.56 6.74 6.62
CA SER A 113 -16.95 7.68 5.56
C SER A 113 -15.79 8.55 5.09
N ALA A 114 -14.95 9.03 6.00
CA ALA A 114 -13.74 9.78 5.69
C ALA A 114 -12.71 8.90 4.96
N ASN A 115 -12.49 7.67 5.43
CA ASN A 115 -11.54 6.73 4.82
C ASN A 115 -11.93 6.37 3.37
N LYS A 116 -13.20 6.27 3.06
CA LYS A 116 -13.70 6.02 1.70
C LYS A 116 -13.37 7.16 0.72
N ARG A 117 -13.03 8.35 1.19
CA ARG A 117 -12.66 9.51 0.34
C ARG A 117 -11.20 9.51 -0.11
N ALA A 118 -10.28 8.98 0.68
CA ALA A 118 -8.83 9.11 0.43
C ALA A 118 -8.21 7.94 -0.37
N GLY A 119 -8.95 7.32 -1.29
CA GLY A 119 -8.39 6.29 -2.19
C GLY A 119 -9.05 4.91 -2.08
N GLN A 120 -9.98 4.71 -1.15
CA GLN A 120 -10.89 3.58 -1.11
C GLN A 120 -12.33 3.96 -1.51
N ASP A 121 -12.49 4.75 -2.53
CA ASP A 121 -13.68 4.70 -3.40
C ASP A 121 -13.77 3.33 -4.14
N SER A 122 -12.85 2.41 -3.83
CA SER A 122 -12.76 1.07 -4.42
C SER A 122 -14.03 0.23 -4.20
N GLY A 123 -14.80 0.47 -3.14
CA GLY A 123 -16.10 -0.18 -2.91
C GLY A 123 -17.31 0.59 -3.47
N ARG A 124 -17.13 1.82 -3.96
CA ARG A 124 -18.21 2.68 -4.46
C ARG A 124 -18.21 2.89 -5.97
N ALA A 125 -17.08 2.67 -6.60
CA ALA A 125 -16.93 2.75 -8.05
C ALA A 125 -16.22 1.50 -8.58
N GLY A 126 -16.86 0.81 -9.51
CA GLY A 126 -16.21 -0.14 -10.39
C GLY A 126 -15.39 0.64 -11.41
N ALA A 127 -14.23 0.12 -11.78
CA ALA A 127 -13.39 0.75 -12.78
C ALA A 127 -12.61 -0.28 -13.60
N ALA A 128 -12.42 0.04 -14.87
CA ALA A 128 -11.37 -0.51 -15.72
C ALA A 128 -10.32 0.58 -15.91
N ILE A 129 -9.10 0.35 -15.47
CA ILE A 129 -8.02 1.34 -15.45
C ILE A 129 -6.92 0.87 -16.39
N GLY A 130 -6.46 1.75 -17.26
CA GLY A 130 -5.34 1.51 -18.16
C GLY A 130 -4.20 2.48 -17.89
N PHE A 131 -2.99 2.05 -18.30
CA PHE A 131 -1.76 2.83 -18.17
C PHE A 131 -0.94 2.71 -19.44
N LEU A 132 -0.31 3.81 -19.84
CA LEU A 132 0.62 3.87 -20.95
C LEU A 132 1.83 4.69 -20.56
N PRO A 133 3.04 4.42 -21.12
CA PRO A 133 4.15 5.35 -21.01
C PRO A 133 3.71 6.73 -21.52
N ALA A 134 4.04 7.79 -20.78
CA ALA A 134 3.70 9.15 -21.20
C ALA A 134 4.40 9.52 -22.51
N GLY A 135 5.66 9.10 -22.70
CA GLY A 135 6.38 9.20 -23.99
C GLY A 135 6.12 10.51 -24.74
N GLU A 136 5.56 10.39 -25.94
CA GLU A 136 5.20 11.53 -26.78
C GLU A 136 4.01 12.37 -26.29
N ALA A 137 3.30 11.95 -25.26
CA ALA A 137 2.22 12.71 -24.65
C ALA A 137 2.74 13.75 -23.64
N ALA A 138 3.96 13.59 -23.12
CA ALA A 138 4.55 14.53 -22.17
C ALA A 138 4.67 15.94 -22.78
N GLY A 139 4.11 16.93 -22.10
CA GLY A 139 4.03 18.31 -22.55
C GLY A 139 2.93 18.63 -23.57
N LYS A 140 2.02 17.67 -23.85
CA LYS A 140 0.91 17.85 -24.79
C LYS A 140 -0.44 17.92 -24.11
N HIS A 141 -1.42 18.46 -24.83
CA HIS A 141 -2.81 18.41 -24.45
C HIS A 141 -3.42 17.06 -24.82
N LEU A 142 -3.96 16.33 -23.83
CA LEU A 142 -4.57 15.02 -23.99
C LEU A 142 -6.09 15.11 -23.87
N ARG A 143 -6.80 14.51 -24.84
CA ARG A 143 -8.23 14.30 -24.80
C ARG A 143 -8.54 12.82 -24.83
N LEU A 144 -9.24 12.30 -23.82
CA LEU A 144 -9.84 10.98 -23.80
C LEU A 144 -11.32 11.09 -24.10
N SER A 145 -11.80 10.38 -25.11
CA SER A 145 -13.22 10.35 -25.50
C SER A 145 -13.73 8.90 -25.52
N GLY A 146 -15.06 8.74 -25.44
CA GLY A 146 -15.67 7.41 -25.56
C GLY A 146 -17.19 7.47 -25.45
N TRP A 147 -17.85 6.42 -25.89
CA TRP A 147 -19.30 6.24 -25.78
C TRP A 147 -19.64 5.61 -24.44
N ILE A 148 -20.68 6.13 -23.78
CA ILE A 148 -21.20 5.63 -22.50
C ILE A 148 -22.72 5.43 -22.63
N ARG A 149 -23.18 4.27 -22.17
CA ARG A 149 -24.58 3.95 -21.92
C ARG A 149 -24.75 3.54 -20.47
N THR A 150 -25.85 3.90 -19.82
CA THR A 150 -26.10 3.54 -18.42
C THR A 150 -27.48 2.92 -18.22
N GLU A 151 -27.58 2.04 -17.21
CA GLU A 151 -28.81 1.43 -16.72
C GLU A 151 -28.82 1.47 -15.19
N LYS A 152 -29.80 2.20 -14.63
CA LYS A 152 -30.03 2.37 -13.18
C LYS A 152 -28.78 2.83 -12.40
N VAL A 153 -27.89 3.59 -13.04
CA VAL A 153 -26.67 4.08 -12.41
C VAL A 153 -26.96 5.13 -11.33
N GLY A 154 -26.54 4.86 -10.10
CA GLY A 154 -26.88 5.68 -8.93
C GLY A 154 -26.09 6.99 -8.86
N TYR A 155 -24.75 6.95 -8.93
CA TYR A 155 -23.90 8.13 -8.73
C TYR A 155 -23.36 8.71 -10.03
N GLY A 156 -23.14 7.90 -11.03
CA GLY A 156 -22.69 8.32 -12.36
C GLY A 156 -21.71 7.33 -12.99
N ALA A 157 -21.65 7.36 -14.33
CA ALA A 157 -20.65 6.65 -15.10
C ALA A 157 -19.79 7.65 -15.88
N GLY A 158 -18.49 7.43 -15.99
CA GLY A 158 -17.63 8.43 -16.59
C GLY A 158 -16.25 7.94 -16.99
N LEU A 159 -15.52 8.84 -17.63
CA LEU A 159 -14.12 8.68 -18.00
C LEU A 159 -13.24 9.48 -17.06
N MET A 160 -12.03 8.99 -16.86
CA MET A 160 -10.96 9.70 -16.16
C MET A 160 -9.67 9.58 -16.96
N THR A 161 -8.90 10.66 -17.00
CA THR A 161 -7.52 10.60 -17.48
C THR A 161 -6.61 11.46 -16.63
N GLY A 162 -5.31 11.17 -16.68
CA GLY A 162 -4.31 11.88 -15.92
C GLY A 162 -2.89 11.40 -16.20
N SER A 163 -1.95 11.88 -15.42
CA SER A 163 -0.55 11.52 -15.54
C SER A 163 0.14 11.38 -14.20
N LEU A 164 1.14 10.50 -14.18
CA LEU A 164 2.02 10.29 -13.05
C LEU A 164 3.44 10.65 -13.46
N GLY A 165 4.16 11.28 -12.54
CA GLY A 165 5.60 11.54 -12.64
C GLY A 165 6.44 10.40 -12.09
N PRO A 166 7.77 10.59 -12.00
CA PRO A 166 8.68 9.64 -11.39
C PRO A 166 8.21 9.19 -10.01
N GLY A 167 8.39 7.89 -9.72
CA GLY A 167 7.92 7.30 -8.45
C GLY A 167 6.41 7.18 -8.31
N GLY A 168 5.62 7.34 -9.40
CA GLY A 168 4.17 7.22 -9.35
C GLY A 168 3.45 8.46 -8.76
N LYS A 169 4.16 9.58 -8.62
CA LYS A 169 3.60 10.83 -8.08
C LYS A 169 2.50 11.36 -9.01
N PRO A 170 1.24 11.57 -8.53
CA PRO A 170 0.21 12.21 -9.33
C PRO A 170 0.61 13.63 -9.74
N LEU A 171 0.52 13.94 -11.04
CA LEU A 171 0.84 15.26 -11.58
C LEU A 171 -0.41 15.98 -12.04
N ALA A 172 -1.24 15.33 -12.85
CA ALA A 172 -2.47 15.89 -13.35
C ALA A 172 -3.56 14.81 -13.41
N SER A 173 -4.81 15.17 -13.19
CA SER A 173 -5.94 14.27 -13.39
C SER A 173 -7.24 15.05 -13.60
N VAL A 174 -8.13 14.48 -14.39
CA VAL A 174 -9.47 14.99 -14.65
C VAL A 174 -10.48 13.86 -14.70
N ASN A 175 -11.64 14.09 -14.12
CA ASN A 175 -12.80 13.20 -14.18
C ASN A 175 -13.92 13.88 -14.97
N LEU A 176 -14.74 13.06 -15.64
CA LEU A 176 -15.92 13.55 -16.36
C LEU A 176 -16.87 14.32 -15.43
N ARG A 177 -17.08 15.61 -15.73
CA ARG A 177 -18.09 16.43 -15.05
C ARG A 177 -19.46 16.17 -15.67
N GLY A 178 -20.52 16.15 -14.83
CA GLY A 178 -21.86 15.87 -15.32
C GLY A 178 -22.04 14.45 -15.82
N ALA A 179 -21.41 13.48 -15.17
CA ALA A 179 -21.48 12.07 -15.49
C ALA A 179 -22.93 11.56 -15.60
N PRO A 180 -23.29 10.77 -16.62
CA PRO A 180 -24.65 10.23 -16.81
C PRO A 180 -25.08 9.35 -15.63
N LYS A 181 -26.34 9.48 -15.24
CA LYS A 181 -27.01 8.75 -14.13
C LYS A 181 -28.32 8.17 -14.61
N GLY A 182 -28.85 7.17 -13.87
CA GLY A 182 -30.09 6.50 -14.22
C GLY A 182 -29.93 5.70 -15.50
N ASP A 183 -30.95 5.78 -16.37
CA ASP A 183 -30.99 5.12 -17.67
C ASP A 183 -30.68 6.14 -18.77
N THR A 184 -29.58 5.98 -19.50
CA THR A 184 -29.21 6.84 -20.61
C THR A 184 -28.83 6.01 -21.84
N PRO A 185 -29.23 6.44 -23.05
CA PRO A 185 -28.77 5.83 -24.29
C PRO A 185 -27.28 6.11 -24.52
N TRP A 186 -26.69 5.46 -25.50
CA TRP A 186 -25.33 5.75 -25.95
C TRP A 186 -25.14 7.23 -26.26
N LYS A 187 -24.15 7.84 -25.60
CA LYS A 187 -23.73 9.22 -25.85
C LYS A 187 -22.22 9.32 -25.72
N ARG A 188 -21.60 10.10 -26.59
CA ARG A 188 -20.15 10.33 -26.54
C ARG A 188 -19.82 11.39 -25.50
N TYR A 189 -18.78 11.12 -24.69
CA TYR A 189 -18.24 12.01 -23.67
C TYR A 189 -16.74 12.16 -23.84
N SER A 190 -16.18 13.26 -23.35
CA SER A 190 -14.74 13.48 -23.34
C SER A 190 -14.28 14.15 -22.06
N VAL A 191 -13.01 13.93 -21.72
CA VAL A 191 -12.25 14.61 -20.66
C VAL A 191 -10.91 15.05 -21.23
N GLU A 192 -10.41 16.19 -20.77
CA GLU A 192 -9.20 16.82 -21.33
C GLU A 192 -8.27 17.23 -20.20
N VAL A 193 -6.96 17.05 -20.40
CA VAL A 193 -5.93 17.43 -19.42
C VAL A 193 -4.63 17.79 -20.12
N ASP A 194 -3.91 18.80 -19.62
CA ASP A 194 -2.55 19.06 -20.01
C ASP A 194 -1.61 18.09 -19.29
N VAL A 195 -0.81 17.35 -20.04
CA VAL A 195 0.16 16.39 -19.53
C VAL A 195 1.46 17.13 -19.22
N PRO A 196 1.90 17.22 -17.96
CA PRO A 196 3.17 17.83 -17.61
C PRO A 196 4.37 17.18 -18.32
N ARG A 197 5.42 17.95 -18.60
CA ARG A 197 6.62 17.43 -19.30
C ARG A 197 7.35 16.36 -18.52
N GLU A 198 7.29 16.40 -17.20
CA GLU A 198 7.87 15.41 -16.29
C GLU A 198 7.01 14.14 -16.12
N ALA A 199 5.90 14.03 -16.83
CA ALA A 199 5.06 12.84 -16.80
C ALA A 199 5.80 11.63 -17.41
N VAL A 200 5.75 10.50 -16.71
CA VAL A 200 6.32 9.22 -17.16
C VAL A 200 5.23 8.20 -17.49
N THR A 201 4.03 8.37 -16.94
CA THR A 201 2.90 7.45 -17.15
C THR A 201 1.61 8.23 -17.39
N LEU A 202 0.85 7.82 -18.39
CA LEU A 202 -0.55 8.22 -18.58
C LEU A 202 -1.45 7.23 -17.85
N VAL A 203 -2.52 7.74 -17.25
CA VAL A 203 -3.58 6.94 -16.60
C VAL A 203 -4.90 7.29 -17.28
N PHE A 204 -5.69 6.28 -17.59
CA PHE A 204 -7.05 6.46 -18.12
C PHE A 204 -7.97 5.39 -17.53
N ALA A 205 -9.24 5.72 -17.34
CA ALA A 205 -10.20 4.79 -16.77
C ALA A 205 -11.63 5.03 -17.27
N ALA A 206 -12.38 3.93 -17.34
CA ALA A 206 -13.83 3.90 -17.36
C ALA A 206 -14.32 3.56 -15.95
N MET A 207 -15.29 4.30 -15.41
CA MET A 207 -15.71 4.18 -14.01
C MET A 207 -17.23 4.26 -13.87
N VAL A 208 -17.77 3.49 -12.90
CA VAL A 208 -19.19 3.51 -12.53
C VAL A 208 -19.34 3.61 -11.04
N GLY A 209 -20.10 4.57 -10.56
CA GLY A 209 -20.40 4.76 -9.15
C GLY A 209 -21.85 4.44 -8.78
N GLY A 210 -22.03 3.78 -7.64
CA GLY A 210 -23.36 3.41 -7.12
C GLY A 210 -23.94 2.16 -7.77
N ALA A 211 -25.24 1.92 -7.58
CA ALA A 211 -25.95 0.79 -8.21
C ALA A 211 -26.00 0.92 -9.72
N GLY A 212 -26.36 -0.18 -10.39
CA GLY A 212 -26.62 -0.22 -11.82
C GLY A 212 -25.46 -0.73 -12.64
N ALA A 213 -25.55 -0.55 -13.96
CA ALA A 213 -24.55 -0.95 -14.92
C ALA A 213 -24.26 0.18 -15.91
N ALA A 214 -23.02 0.25 -16.38
CA ALA A 214 -22.69 1.08 -17.55
C ALA A 214 -21.84 0.30 -18.55
N TRP A 215 -22.00 0.67 -19.80
CA TRP A 215 -21.23 0.15 -20.92
C TRP A 215 -20.41 1.27 -21.51
N PHE A 216 -19.17 0.96 -21.87
CA PHE A 216 -18.22 1.86 -22.48
C PHE A 216 -17.72 1.25 -23.79
N ASP A 217 -17.59 2.08 -24.82
CA ASP A 217 -17.24 1.61 -26.16
C ASP A 217 -16.52 2.70 -26.95
N GLY A 218 -15.70 2.29 -27.94
CA GLY A 218 -15.01 3.19 -28.84
C GLY A 218 -14.24 4.29 -28.12
N LEU A 219 -13.44 3.93 -27.11
CA LEU A 219 -12.54 4.88 -26.44
C LEU A 219 -11.48 5.36 -27.44
N SER A 220 -11.04 6.60 -27.29
CA SER A 220 -9.98 7.16 -28.12
C SER A 220 -9.18 8.22 -27.36
N ILE A 221 -7.89 8.27 -27.63
CA ILE A 221 -7.01 9.31 -27.13
C ILE A 221 -6.56 10.20 -28.29
N GLU A 222 -6.58 11.49 -28.09
CA GLU A 222 -6.00 12.49 -28.98
C GLU A 222 -4.92 13.26 -28.21
N LEU A 223 -3.80 13.56 -28.90
CA LEU A 223 -2.73 14.42 -28.40
C LEU A 223 -2.62 15.63 -29.32
N ASP A 224 -2.83 16.84 -28.78
CA ASP A 224 -2.89 18.10 -29.54
C ASP A 224 -3.85 18.02 -30.74
N GLY A 225 -5.01 17.36 -30.54
CA GLY A 225 -6.06 17.15 -31.56
C GLY A 225 -5.72 16.09 -32.61
N LYS A 226 -4.64 15.35 -32.50
CA LYS A 226 -4.28 14.24 -33.39
C LYS A 226 -4.55 12.90 -32.72
N PRO A 227 -5.16 11.93 -33.47
CA PRO A 227 -5.38 10.60 -32.92
C PRO A 227 -4.07 9.95 -32.42
N TYR A 228 -4.13 9.37 -31.24
CA TYR A 228 -3.05 8.57 -30.67
C TYR A 228 -3.49 7.12 -30.52
N SER A 229 -2.70 6.20 -31.01
CA SER A 229 -2.94 4.76 -30.90
C SER A 229 -1.76 4.06 -30.25
N ASN A 230 -2.08 3.02 -29.49
CA ASN A 230 -1.08 2.15 -28.87
C ASN A 230 -1.57 0.71 -28.90
N ASN A 231 -0.82 -0.18 -29.54
CA ASN A 231 -1.20 -1.59 -29.74
C ASN A 231 -1.26 -2.41 -28.44
N SER A 232 -0.77 -1.89 -27.32
CA SER A 232 -0.87 -2.56 -26.01
C SER A 232 -2.24 -2.42 -25.36
N VAL A 233 -3.08 -1.51 -25.86
CA VAL A 233 -4.44 -1.24 -25.32
C VAL A 233 -5.47 -1.43 -26.43
N ASP A 234 -6.52 -2.15 -26.10
CA ASP A 234 -7.72 -2.27 -26.97
C ASP A 234 -8.78 -1.29 -26.48
N PHE A 235 -8.87 -0.15 -27.13
CA PHE A 235 -9.84 0.90 -26.80
C PHE A 235 -11.26 0.62 -27.33
N ASP A 236 -11.42 -0.31 -28.24
CA ASP A 236 -12.71 -0.74 -28.79
C ASP A 236 -13.28 -1.98 -28.09
N PHE A 237 -12.49 -2.58 -27.16
CA PHE A 237 -12.84 -3.77 -26.38
C PHE A 237 -13.15 -5.02 -27.20
N GLU A 238 -12.69 -5.12 -28.45
CA GLU A 238 -12.95 -6.23 -29.37
C GLU A 238 -12.00 -7.43 -29.17
N ALA A 239 -10.87 -7.23 -28.48
CA ALA A 239 -9.96 -8.31 -28.12
C ALA A 239 -10.52 -9.15 -26.95
N PRO A 240 -10.12 -10.42 -26.83
CA PRO A 240 -10.48 -11.23 -25.68
C PRO A 240 -9.98 -10.60 -24.36
N GLY A 241 -10.87 -10.52 -23.39
CA GLY A 241 -10.59 -9.96 -22.07
C GLY A 241 -10.49 -8.44 -22.05
N LEU A 242 -9.66 -7.91 -21.15
CA LEU A 242 -9.47 -6.47 -20.92
C LEU A 242 -8.07 -6.03 -21.37
N LYS A 243 -7.71 -6.24 -22.64
CA LYS A 243 -6.37 -5.90 -23.13
C LYS A 243 -6.00 -4.43 -22.85
N GLY A 244 -4.98 -4.22 -22.02
CA GLY A 244 -4.52 -2.89 -21.61
C GLY A 244 -5.31 -2.23 -20.48
N PHE A 245 -6.32 -2.91 -19.92
CA PHE A 245 -7.07 -2.46 -18.76
C PHE A 245 -7.03 -3.49 -17.64
N ALA A 246 -6.95 -3.02 -16.41
CA ALA A 246 -7.11 -3.80 -15.19
C ALA A 246 -8.45 -3.48 -14.52
N ALA A 247 -9.19 -4.52 -14.16
CA ALA A 247 -10.38 -4.36 -13.33
C ALA A 247 -10.00 -3.95 -11.91
N ARG A 248 -10.66 -2.93 -11.37
CA ARG A 248 -10.47 -2.53 -9.97
C ARG A 248 -11.10 -3.59 -9.06
N PRO A 249 -10.37 -4.11 -8.05
CA PRO A 249 -10.94 -5.07 -7.10
C PRO A 249 -12.14 -4.50 -6.34
N GLY A 250 -13.16 -5.34 -6.10
CA GLY A 250 -14.36 -4.93 -5.35
C GLY A 250 -15.59 -5.75 -5.77
N PRO A 251 -16.78 -5.38 -5.28
CA PRO A 251 -18.03 -6.05 -5.59
C PRO A 251 -18.57 -5.68 -6.99
N TRP A 252 -17.68 -5.58 -7.97
CA TRP A 252 -17.98 -5.15 -9.32
C TRP A 252 -17.64 -6.24 -10.34
N SER A 253 -18.56 -6.52 -11.22
CA SER A 253 -18.28 -7.27 -12.44
C SER A 253 -17.76 -6.29 -13.48
N VAL A 254 -16.54 -6.47 -13.94
CA VAL A 254 -15.87 -5.64 -14.96
C VAL A 254 -15.36 -6.55 -16.06
N GLY A 255 -15.85 -6.40 -17.26
CA GLY A 255 -15.44 -7.26 -18.36
C GLY A 255 -16.19 -6.97 -19.67
N PRO A 256 -15.83 -7.65 -20.77
CA PRO A 256 -16.50 -7.50 -22.04
C PRO A 256 -17.94 -8.03 -21.98
N ASP A 257 -18.84 -7.36 -22.69
CA ASP A 257 -20.25 -7.72 -22.85
C ASP A 257 -20.60 -7.74 -24.35
N ALA A 258 -20.84 -8.93 -24.86
CA ALA A 258 -21.25 -9.14 -26.27
C ALA A 258 -22.76 -8.94 -26.53
N THR A 259 -23.53 -8.63 -25.50
CA THR A 259 -24.97 -8.41 -25.62
C THR A 259 -25.36 -6.95 -25.88
N VAL A 260 -24.46 -6.03 -25.50
CA VAL A 260 -24.65 -4.58 -25.63
C VAL A 260 -23.38 -3.96 -26.17
N ALA A 261 -23.41 -3.43 -27.40
CA ALA A 261 -22.28 -2.71 -28.00
C ALA A 261 -22.81 -1.43 -28.70
N HIS A 262 -21.99 -0.41 -28.77
CA HIS A 262 -22.23 0.77 -29.61
C HIS A 262 -21.74 0.50 -31.04
N SER A 263 -20.56 -0.13 -31.14
CA SER A 263 -19.94 -0.54 -32.41
C SER A 263 -19.27 -1.92 -32.21
N GLY A 264 -18.95 -2.58 -33.31
CA GLY A 264 -18.30 -3.89 -33.24
C GLY A 264 -19.19 -5.00 -32.67
N ARG A 265 -18.58 -5.90 -31.88
CA ARG A 265 -19.24 -7.11 -31.37
C ARG A 265 -19.49 -7.06 -29.85
N GLN A 266 -18.76 -6.25 -29.12
CA GLN A 266 -18.84 -6.17 -27.66
C GLN A 266 -18.41 -4.80 -27.14
N SER A 267 -18.73 -4.51 -25.90
CA SER A 267 -18.30 -3.32 -25.19
C SER A 267 -17.81 -3.68 -23.79
N LEU A 268 -17.15 -2.78 -23.10
CA LEU A 268 -16.81 -2.93 -21.68
C LEU A 268 -18.05 -2.70 -20.82
N ARG A 269 -18.45 -3.69 -20.03
CA ARG A 269 -19.47 -3.53 -18.98
C ARG A 269 -18.84 -3.43 -17.60
N ILE A 270 -19.34 -2.49 -16.81
CA ILE A 270 -19.07 -2.37 -15.38
C ILE A 270 -20.39 -2.38 -14.64
N ARG A 271 -20.61 -3.36 -13.75
CA ARG A 271 -21.84 -3.55 -12.98
C ARG A 271 -21.54 -3.86 -11.52
N LEU A 272 -22.30 -3.25 -10.59
CA LEU A 272 -22.24 -3.61 -9.18
C LEU A 272 -22.98 -4.92 -8.92
N GLU A 273 -22.27 -5.88 -8.32
CA GLU A 273 -22.83 -7.13 -7.85
C GLU A 273 -23.22 -6.97 -6.36
N GLY A 274 -24.49 -6.77 -6.08
CA GLY A 274 -25.02 -6.64 -4.73
C GLY A 274 -25.68 -5.28 -4.42
N PRO A 275 -26.06 -5.04 -3.16
CA PRO A 275 -26.73 -3.81 -2.78
C PRO A 275 -25.82 -2.58 -2.94
N SER A 276 -26.38 -1.50 -3.48
CA SER A 276 -25.67 -0.23 -3.59
C SER A 276 -25.25 0.28 -2.21
N PRO A 277 -23.97 0.60 -1.99
CA PRO A 277 -23.61 1.35 -0.80
C PRO A 277 -24.38 2.67 -0.81
N GLY A 278 -25.12 2.96 0.27
CA GLY A 278 -25.89 4.19 0.43
C GLY A 278 -25.07 5.47 0.20
N PRO A 279 -25.72 6.64 0.00
CA PRO A 279 -25.02 7.90 -0.15
C PRO A 279 -24.09 8.10 1.04
N ALA A 280 -22.82 8.38 0.76
CA ALA A 280 -21.92 8.76 1.84
C ALA A 280 -22.30 10.13 2.33
N GLU A 281 -22.61 10.24 3.60
CA GLU A 281 -22.54 11.50 4.29
C GLU A 281 -21.18 12.14 4.02
N LYS A 282 -21.17 13.40 3.57
CA LYS A 282 -19.92 14.12 3.29
C LYS A 282 -19.24 14.46 4.61
N VAL A 283 -18.44 13.54 5.13
CA VAL A 283 -17.60 13.81 6.30
C VAL A 283 -16.27 14.37 5.86
N GLU A 284 -15.95 15.58 6.28
CA GLU A 284 -14.64 16.16 6.06
C GLU A 284 -13.58 15.40 6.88
N PRO A 285 -12.43 14.98 6.29
CA PRO A 285 -11.41 14.22 6.99
C PRO A 285 -10.99 14.85 8.33
N LYS A 286 -10.84 16.18 8.38
CA LYS A 286 -10.51 16.91 9.61
C LYS A 286 -11.58 16.76 10.71
N ALA A 287 -12.87 16.69 10.36
CA ALA A 287 -13.93 16.47 11.34
C ALA A 287 -13.87 15.06 11.93
N ALA A 288 -13.60 14.06 11.10
CA ALA A 288 -13.38 12.69 11.54
C ALA A 288 -12.14 12.58 12.44
N THR A 289 -11.01 13.20 12.05
CA THR A 289 -9.80 13.27 12.87
C THR A 289 -10.07 13.85 14.24
N LYS A 290 -10.77 15.00 14.31
CA LYS A 290 -11.16 15.62 15.59
C LYS A 290 -11.97 14.66 16.44
N THR A 291 -13.02 14.06 15.88
CA THR A 291 -13.88 13.11 16.60
C THR A 291 -13.07 11.92 17.15
N TRP A 292 -12.13 11.36 16.37
CA TRP A 292 -11.31 10.26 16.84
C TRP A 292 -10.22 10.68 17.83
N THR A 293 -9.77 11.93 17.80
CA THR A 293 -8.95 12.50 18.88
C THR A 293 -9.74 12.48 20.20
N ASP A 294 -11.02 12.88 20.17
CA ASP A 294 -11.90 12.85 21.34
C ASP A 294 -12.16 11.40 21.84
N VAL A 295 -12.31 10.42 20.92
CA VAL A 295 -12.42 8.99 21.28
C VAL A 295 -11.16 8.49 21.98
N VAL A 296 -9.97 8.79 21.46
CA VAL A 296 -8.70 8.40 22.11
C VAL A 296 -8.60 9.03 23.50
N ALA A 297 -8.90 10.32 23.63
CA ALA A 297 -8.87 11.02 24.91
C ALA A 297 -9.86 10.43 25.92
N TYR A 298 -11.07 10.09 25.48
CA TYR A 298 -12.07 9.43 26.30
C TYR A 298 -11.57 8.09 26.84
N LEU A 299 -11.08 7.19 25.96
CA LEU A 299 -10.59 5.87 26.36
C LEU A 299 -9.40 5.97 27.34
N GLU A 300 -8.53 6.95 27.12
CA GLU A 300 -7.40 7.22 28.05
C GLU A 300 -7.92 7.69 29.43
N SER A 301 -8.87 8.61 29.47
CA SER A 301 -9.44 9.13 30.72
C SER A 301 -10.22 8.07 31.49
N ALA A 302 -10.87 7.14 30.78
CA ALA A 302 -11.70 6.08 31.35
C ALA A 302 -10.90 4.86 31.87
N ARG A 303 -9.56 4.83 31.75
CA ARG A 303 -8.71 3.70 32.18
C ARG A 303 -9.00 3.21 33.61
N GLY A 304 -9.19 4.14 34.54
CA GLY A 304 -9.53 3.82 35.93
C GLY A 304 -10.89 3.12 36.05
N ALA A 305 -11.90 3.61 35.33
CA ALA A 305 -13.23 3.00 35.30
C ALA A 305 -13.20 1.59 34.68
N TYR A 306 -12.44 1.39 33.60
CA TYR A 306 -12.27 0.06 32.99
C TYR A 306 -11.63 -0.95 33.93
N ARG A 307 -10.59 -0.56 34.69
CA ARG A 307 -10.01 -1.43 35.74
C ARG A 307 -11.04 -1.76 36.82
N GLY A 308 -11.85 -0.79 37.26
CA GLY A 308 -12.95 -1.03 38.17
C GLY A 308 -13.98 -2.03 37.63
N ARG A 309 -14.12 -2.14 36.32
CA ARG A 309 -14.97 -3.13 35.62
C ARG A 309 -14.20 -4.42 35.26
N LYS A 310 -13.05 -4.67 35.88
CA LYS A 310 -12.18 -5.85 35.73
C LYS A 310 -11.54 -6.02 34.35
N ALA A 311 -11.40 -4.95 33.56
CA ALA A 311 -10.61 -4.98 32.34
C ALA A 311 -9.11 -5.08 32.70
N GLU A 312 -8.40 -5.97 32.02
CA GLU A 312 -6.94 -6.08 32.19
C GLU A 312 -6.21 -4.87 31.57
N THR A 313 -5.09 -4.48 32.16
CA THR A 313 -4.28 -3.36 31.64
C THR A 313 -3.91 -3.57 30.16
N ARG A 314 -3.60 -4.81 29.76
CA ARG A 314 -3.27 -5.15 28.39
C ARG A 314 -4.45 -4.95 27.43
N GLU A 315 -5.66 -5.30 27.83
CA GLU A 315 -6.88 -5.08 27.04
C GLU A 315 -7.16 -3.57 26.85
N ILE A 316 -7.01 -2.80 27.93
CA ILE A 316 -7.17 -1.33 27.88
C ILE A 316 -6.13 -0.70 26.96
N ASP A 317 -4.86 -1.07 27.12
CA ASP A 317 -3.76 -0.57 26.29
C ASP A 317 -3.98 -0.89 24.81
N TRP A 318 -4.49 -2.09 24.53
CA TRP A 318 -4.76 -2.54 23.17
C TRP A 318 -5.94 -1.78 22.55
N ALA A 319 -7.02 -1.56 23.31
CA ALA A 319 -8.17 -0.77 22.85
C ALA A 319 -7.78 0.68 22.53
N VAL A 320 -7.00 1.33 23.41
CA VAL A 320 -6.48 2.68 23.18
C VAL A 320 -5.56 2.72 21.96
N GLN A 321 -4.69 1.72 21.79
CA GLN A 321 -3.79 1.67 20.62
C GLN A 321 -4.58 1.48 19.32
N ASN A 322 -5.61 0.64 19.31
CA ASN A 322 -6.49 0.51 18.15
C ASN A 322 -7.19 1.84 17.83
N ALA A 323 -7.67 2.57 18.82
CA ALA A 323 -8.24 3.89 18.60
C ALA A 323 -7.20 4.89 18.01
N ARG A 324 -5.93 4.81 18.44
CA ARG A 324 -4.84 5.60 17.86
C ARG A 324 -4.55 5.17 16.41
N VAL A 325 -4.58 3.88 16.08
CA VAL A 325 -4.42 3.40 14.70
C VAL A 325 -5.51 3.96 13.78
N VAL A 326 -6.78 3.99 14.24
CA VAL A 326 -7.85 4.67 13.48
C VAL A 326 -7.54 6.14 13.28
N LEU A 327 -7.13 6.84 14.33
CA LEU A 327 -6.76 8.26 14.27
C LEU A 327 -5.59 8.49 13.30
N GLN A 328 -4.55 7.67 13.35
CA GLN A 328 -3.40 7.73 12.44
C GLN A 328 -3.81 7.53 10.96
N CYS A 329 -4.72 6.59 10.68
CA CYS A 329 -5.30 6.43 9.34
C CYS A 329 -5.96 7.72 8.84
N LEU A 330 -6.73 8.40 9.69
CA LEU A 330 -7.41 9.65 9.36
C LEU A 330 -6.44 10.82 9.18
N GLN A 331 -5.46 10.95 10.07
CA GLN A 331 -4.42 11.97 10.01
C GLN A 331 -3.53 11.83 8.77
N GLY A 332 -3.18 10.60 8.38
CA GLY A 332 -2.47 10.34 7.14
C GLY A 332 -3.25 10.78 5.91
N GLN A 333 -4.56 10.58 5.91
CA GLN A 333 -5.44 11.00 4.81
C GLN A 333 -5.67 12.50 4.74
N SER A 334 -5.71 13.19 5.88
CA SER A 334 -5.82 14.65 5.95
C SER A 334 -4.47 15.36 5.71
N GLY A 335 -3.36 14.60 5.66
CA GLY A 335 -2.01 15.14 5.56
C GLY A 335 -1.50 15.80 6.84
N GLU A 336 -2.18 15.61 7.97
CA GLU A 336 -1.78 16.19 9.27
C GLU A 336 -0.55 15.49 9.86
N VAL A 337 -0.46 14.17 9.68
CA VAL A 337 0.66 13.34 10.14
C VAL A 337 1.08 12.40 9.01
N SER A 338 2.37 12.27 8.73
CA SER A 338 2.86 11.34 7.72
C SER A 338 2.69 9.88 8.19
N ARG A 339 2.53 8.95 7.22
CA ARG A 339 2.50 7.50 7.51
C ARG A 339 3.78 7.04 8.19
N ASP A 340 4.93 7.57 7.77
CA ASP A 340 6.24 7.26 8.36
C ASP A 340 6.33 7.65 9.83
N ARG A 341 5.79 8.81 10.19
CA ARG A 341 5.70 9.23 11.59
C ARG A 341 4.78 8.30 12.39
N SER A 342 3.64 7.94 11.85
CA SER A 342 2.69 7.01 12.49
C SER A 342 3.33 5.64 12.75
N MET A 343 4.05 5.11 11.75
CA MET A 343 4.81 3.86 11.89
C MET A 343 5.87 3.94 12.99
N ALA A 344 6.63 5.04 13.04
CA ALA A 344 7.64 5.23 14.09
C ALA A 344 7.01 5.31 15.50
N ASP A 345 5.88 6.01 15.64
CA ASP A 345 5.14 6.10 16.91
C ASP A 345 4.60 4.73 17.35
N ASN A 346 4.16 3.89 16.39
CA ASN A 346 3.71 2.52 16.67
C ASN A 346 4.89 1.62 17.12
N VAL A 347 6.06 1.72 16.48
CA VAL A 347 7.28 1.02 16.93
C VAL A 347 7.65 1.45 18.34
N LYS A 348 7.62 2.75 18.63
CA LYS A 348 7.87 3.26 19.96
C LYS A 348 6.87 2.69 20.97
N TRP A 349 5.56 2.67 20.63
CA TRP A 349 4.54 2.08 21.48
C TRP A 349 4.79 0.60 21.79
N ILE A 350 5.26 -0.19 20.81
CA ILE A 350 5.62 -1.60 20.99
C ILE A 350 6.76 -1.73 22.01
N LEU A 351 7.85 -0.96 21.84
CA LEU A 351 9.02 -1.05 22.72
C LEU A 351 8.75 -0.52 24.13
N ASP A 352 7.96 0.55 24.28
CA ASP A 352 7.56 1.08 25.60
C ASP A 352 6.82 0.03 26.45
N ARG A 353 6.17 -0.94 25.82
CA ARG A 353 5.42 -2.04 26.47
C ARG A 353 6.21 -3.33 26.63
N ASN A 354 7.41 -3.35 26.08
CA ASN A 354 8.32 -4.48 26.17
C ASN A 354 9.72 -3.99 26.63
N PRO A 355 9.85 -3.50 27.88
CA PRO A 355 11.12 -2.94 28.37
C PRO A 355 12.26 -3.95 28.22
N GLY A 356 13.39 -3.51 27.68
CA GLY A 356 14.55 -4.35 27.44
C GLY A 356 14.46 -5.30 26.23
N ALA A 357 13.35 -5.34 25.52
CA ALA A 357 13.22 -6.13 24.30
C ALA A 357 14.08 -5.57 23.16
N LYS A 358 14.63 -6.47 22.36
CA LYS A 358 15.24 -6.15 21.07
C LYS A 358 14.25 -6.45 19.95
N ILE A 359 14.08 -5.50 19.04
CA ILE A 359 13.13 -5.60 17.92
C ILE A 359 13.87 -5.63 16.57
N VAL A 360 13.42 -6.52 15.69
CA VAL A 360 13.76 -6.50 14.26
C VAL A 360 12.60 -5.87 13.52
N LEU A 361 12.85 -4.82 12.73
CA LEU A 361 11.87 -4.21 11.84
C LEU A 361 12.16 -4.61 10.40
N TRP A 362 11.15 -5.05 9.68
CA TRP A 362 11.26 -5.35 8.26
C TRP A 362 10.26 -4.50 7.46
N ALA A 363 10.80 -3.57 6.68
CA ALA A 363 10.04 -2.67 5.82
C ALA A 363 10.80 -2.38 4.53
N HIS A 364 10.16 -1.67 3.62
CA HIS A 364 10.79 -1.17 2.41
C HIS A 364 11.95 -0.21 2.76
N ASN A 365 13.03 -0.23 1.96
CA ASN A 365 14.20 0.66 2.13
C ASN A 365 13.82 2.13 2.30
N GLY A 366 12.81 2.61 1.54
CA GLY A 366 12.31 3.97 1.62
C GLY A 366 11.69 4.34 2.97
N HIS A 367 11.28 3.38 3.80
CA HIS A 367 10.75 3.67 5.13
C HIS A 367 11.82 3.55 6.22
N VAL A 368 12.76 2.60 6.08
CA VAL A 368 13.80 2.40 7.10
C VAL A 368 14.96 3.40 7.03
N ALA A 369 15.13 4.08 5.89
CA ALA A 369 16.18 5.08 5.71
C ALA A 369 16.13 6.20 6.76
N THR A 370 17.32 6.66 7.19
CA THR A 370 17.49 7.60 8.32
C THR A 370 17.51 9.07 7.90
N THR A 371 16.89 9.40 6.78
CA THR A 371 16.93 10.74 6.16
C THR A 371 15.52 11.22 5.77
N GLU A 372 15.45 12.36 5.13
CA GLU A 372 14.27 12.88 4.46
C GLU A 372 14.28 12.49 2.98
N TYR A 373 13.10 12.26 2.42
CA TYR A 373 12.91 12.05 1.00
C TYR A 373 11.70 12.84 0.49
N LEU A 374 11.90 13.61 -0.58
CA LEU A 374 10.88 14.49 -1.17
C LEU A 374 10.20 15.44 -0.15
N GLY A 375 10.98 15.96 0.80
CA GLY A 375 10.50 16.89 1.81
C GLY A 375 9.70 16.26 2.96
N SER A 376 9.76 14.93 3.09
CA SER A 376 9.15 14.19 4.19
C SER A 376 10.18 13.36 4.92
N GLU A 377 10.20 13.46 6.24
CA GLU A 377 11.02 12.59 7.07
C GLU A 377 10.50 11.14 7.01
N LEU A 378 11.43 10.20 6.81
CA LEU A 378 11.13 8.77 6.75
C LEU A 378 11.05 8.16 8.16
N MET A 379 10.42 7.00 8.29
CA MET A 379 10.28 6.30 9.57
C MET A 379 11.64 6.10 10.26
N GLY A 380 12.67 5.71 9.51
CA GLY A 380 14.03 5.54 10.05
C GLY A 380 14.60 6.80 10.66
N ALA A 381 14.34 7.99 10.09
CA ALA A 381 14.77 9.27 10.68
C ALA A 381 14.08 9.56 12.01
N HIS A 382 12.76 9.30 12.12
CA HIS A 382 12.02 9.42 13.37
C HIS A 382 12.56 8.44 14.43
N LEU A 383 12.80 7.17 14.06
CA LEU A 383 13.33 6.16 14.96
C LEU A 383 14.77 6.48 15.41
N ARG A 384 15.59 7.02 14.53
CA ARG A 384 16.96 7.45 14.87
C ARG A 384 16.96 8.51 15.97
N ARG A 385 15.99 9.44 15.97
CA ARG A 385 15.84 10.43 17.05
C ARG A 385 15.43 9.78 18.38
N PHE A 386 14.63 8.70 18.35
CA PHE A 386 14.23 8.01 19.59
C PHE A 386 15.33 7.13 20.18
N TYR A 387 16.10 6.43 19.32
CA TYR A 387 16.97 5.35 19.75
C TYR A 387 18.46 5.59 19.48
N GLY A 388 18.82 6.63 18.72
CA GLY A 388 20.23 6.98 18.44
C GLY A 388 21.05 5.78 17.93
N ASP A 389 22.16 5.53 18.57
CA ASP A 389 23.10 4.45 18.22
C ASP A 389 22.61 3.03 18.62
N GLN A 390 21.55 2.93 19.43
CA GLN A 390 20.94 1.63 19.75
C GLN A 390 20.20 1.01 18.54
N MET A 391 20.04 1.78 17.45
CA MET A 391 19.41 1.34 16.20
C MET A 391 20.48 1.10 15.14
N TYR A 392 20.39 0.00 14.41
CA TYR A 392 21.20 -0.29 13.23
C TYR A 392 20.30 -0.55 12.03
N VAL A 393 20.51 0.17 10.93
CA VAL A 393 19.70 0.12 9.73
C VAL A 393 20.46 -0.49 8.58
N PHE A 394 19.93 -1.60 8.04
CA PHE A 394 20.39 -2.17 6.80
C PHE A 394 19.48 -1.75 5.64
N GLY A 395 20.08 -1.22 4.56
CA GLY A 395 19.44 -1.16 3.24
C GLY A 395 19.67 -2.45 2.46
N PHE A 396 18.72 -2.84 1.62
CA PHE A 396 18.88 -3.96 0.68
C PHE A 396 19.25 -3.42 -0.69
N ALA A 397 20.22 -4.08 -1.34
CA ALA A 397 20.62 -3.82 -2.72
C ALA A 397 20.75 -5.15 -3.48
N PHE A 398 20.39 -5.17 -4.77
CA PHE A 398 20.57 -6.35 -5.61
C PHE A 398 20.91 -5.98 -7.06
N ASN A 399 21.70 -6.83 -7.72
CA ASN A 399 22.17 -6.55 -9.07
C ASN A 399 21.14 -6.95 -10.13
N GLN A 400 20.66 -8.20 -10.12
CA GLN A 400 19.81 -8.78 -11.16
C GLN A 400 18.87 -9.84 -10.58
N GLY A 401 18.00 -10.38 -11.42
CA GLY A 401 17.13 -11.49 -11.06
C GLY A 401 15.68 -11.16 -11.17
N SER A 402 14.84 -11.85 -10.41
CA SER A 402 13.38 -11.66 -10.45
C SER A 402 12.81 -11.21 -9.11
N PHE A 403 11.70 -10.53 -9.20
CA PHE A 403 10.88 -10.10 -8.05
C PHE A 403 9.41 -10.07 -8.43
N ARG A 404 8.55 -9.86 -7.44
CA ARG A 404 7.11 -9.75 -7.62
C ARG A 404 6.67 -8.33 -7.30
N ALA A 405 5.82 -7.75 -8.16
CA ALA A 405 5.24 -6.43 -7.98
C ALA A 405 3.91 -6.31 -8.74
N VAL A 406 3.15 -5.26 -8.45
CA VAL A 406 1.94 -4.94 -9.20
C VAL A 406 2.34 -4.14 -10.44
N GLU A 407 1.94 -4.62 -11.62
CA GLU A 407 1.86 -3.79 -12.81
C GLU A 407 0.44 -3.33 -13.03
N ALA A 408 0.30 -2.06 -13.32
CA ALA A 408 -1.00 -1.44 -13.43
C ALA A 408 -1.93 -2.10 -14.46
N SER A 409 -1.36 -2.63 -15.55
CA SER A 409 -2.11 -3.27 -16.66
C SER A 409 -2.32 -4.78 -16.49
N ARG A 410 -1.46 -5.46 -15.72
CA ARG A 410 -1.45 -6.93 -15.59
C ARG A 410 -1.65 -7.42 -14.16
N GLY A 411 -1.78 -6.50 -13.19
CA GLY A 411 -1.91 -6.86 -11.77
C GLY A 411 -0.61 -7.39 -11.18
N LEU A 412 -0.72 -8.24 -10.16
CA LEU A 412 0.42 -8.79 -9.44
C LEU A 412 1.07 -9.95 -10.22
N HIS A 413 2.32 -9.78 -10.66
CA HIS A 413 3.08 -10.82 -11.37
C HIS A 413 4.59 -10.70 -11.12
N ASN A 414 5.35 -11.63 -11.69
CA ASN A 414 6.80 -11.65 -11.57
C ASN A 414 7.44 -10.83 -12.70
N PHE A 415 8.49 -10.11 -12.36
CA PHE A 415 9.35 -9.38 -13.30
C PHE A 415 10.76 -9.94 -13.26
N ASP A 416 11.43 -9.91 -14.40
CA ASP A 416 12.85 -10.19 -14.52
C ASP A 416 13.59 -8.89 -14.85
N VAL A 417 14.71 -8.65 -14.17
CA VAL A 417 15.57 -7.49 -14.43
C VAL A 417 16.99 -7.93 -14.69
N ALA A 418 17.54 -7.32 -15.72
CA ALA A 418 18.96 -7.49 -16.07
C ALA A 418 19.87 -6.85 -15.01
N ALA A 419 21.19 -7.07 -15.14
CA ALA A 419 22.20 -6.44 -14.32
C ALA A 419 22.00 -4.92 -14.25
N ALA A 420 22.20 -4.37 -13.06
CA ALA A 420 22.05 -2.93 -12.81
C ALA A 420 23.03 -2.11 -13.69
N PRO A 421 22.67 -0.87 -14.06
CA PRO A 421 23.56 0.01 -14.84
C PRO A 421 24.92 0.20 -14.16
N SER A 422 25.99 0.25 -14.95
CA SER A 422 27.38 0.29 -14.46
C SER A 422 27.70 1.51 -13.57
N ASP A 423 26.90 2.58 -13.65
CA ASP A 423 26.99 3.78 -12.83
C ASP A 423 26.19 3.69 -11.50
N SER A 424 25.59 2.54 -11.21
CA SER A 424 24.80 2.30 -10.01
C SER A 424 25.63 1.75 -8.83
N LEU A 425 25.11 1.95 -7.61
CA LEU A 425 25.60 1.32 -6.39
C LEU A 425 25.55 -0.22 -6.52
N ASP A 426 24.43 -0.73 -7.03
CA ASP A 426 24.17 -2.17 -7.19
C ASP A 426 25.23 -2.84 -8.06
N ALA A 427 25.56 -2.25 -9.21
CA ALA A 427 26.61 -2.75 -10.11
C ALA A 427 28.02 -2.65 -9.48
N ARG A 428 28.27 -1.59 -8.70
CA ARG A 428 29.53 -1.44 -7.98
C ARG A 428 29.70 -2.53 -6.91
N LEU A 429 28.64 -2.85 -6.17
CA LEU A 429 28.66 -3.94 -5.19
C LEU A 429 28.83 -5.30 -5.90
N ALA A 430 28.17 -5.52 -7.04
CA ALA A 430 28.31 -6.72 -7.86
C ALA A 430 29.74 -6.94 -8.37
N SER A 431 30.49 -5.86 -8.66
CA SER A 431 31.87 -5.94 -9.16
C SER A 431 32.85 -6.58 -8.17
N THR A 432 32.45 -6.78 -6.90
CA THR A 432 33.24 -7.53 -5.91
C THR A 432 33.32 -9.03 -6.22
N GLY A 433 32.40 -9.56 -7.02
CA GLY A 433 32.26 -10.99 -7.29
C GLY A 433 31.72 -11.82 -6.11
N ILE A 434 31.35 -11.19 -5.00
CA ILE A 434 30.79 -11.85 -3.81
C ILE A 434 29.27 -11.89 -3.96
N PRO A 435 28.61 -13.07 -4.02
CA PRO A 435 27.20 -13.16 -4.38
C PRO A 435 26.25 -12.65 -3.29
N ILE A 436 26.62 -12.76 -2.02
CA ILE A 436 25.81 -12.28 -0.87
C ILE A 436 26.78 -11.80 0.22
N PHE A 437 26.60 -10.56 0.67
CA PHE A 437 27.40 -10.02 1.78
C PHE A 437 26.68 -8.88 2.49
N ALA A 438 27.14 -8.59 3.70
CA ALA A 438 26.80 -7.40 4.47
C ALA A 438 27.99 -6.43 4.47
N LEU A 439 27.74 -5.18 4.13
CA LEU A 439 28.72 -4.08 4.22
C LEU A 439 28.37 -3.21 5.42
N ASP A 440 29.29 -3.07 6.37
CA ASP A 440 29.16 -2.19 7.54
C ASP A 440 29.65 -0.77 7.18
N LEU A 441 28.72 0.16 7.00
CA LEU A 441 29.02 1.55 6.64
C LEU A 441 29.50 2.37 7.83
N ARG A 442 29.18 1.98 9.08
CA ARG A 442 29.68 2.67 10.29
C ARG A 442 31.19 2.48 10.47
N ARG A 443 31.72 1.34 9.99
CA ARG A 443 33.14 1.04 10.03
C ARG A 443 33.94 1.49 8.79
N ALA A 444 33.24 2.00 7.79
CA ALA A 444 33.89 2.49 6.57
C ALA A 444 34.79 3.72 6.90
N PRO A 445 35.92 3.90 6.16
CA PRO A 445 36.77 5.06 6.31
C PRO A 445 36.00 6.38 6.24
N VAL A 446 36.36 7.34 7.07
CA VAL A 446 35.76 8.68 7.13
C VAL A 446 36.49 9.69 6.23
N HIS A 447 37.59 9.30 5.61
CA HIS A 447 38.35 10.10 4.66
C HIS A 447 38.90 9.25 3.53
N GLY A 448 39.17 9.89 2.39
CA GLY A 448 39.72 9.26 1.20
C GLY A 448 38.69 8.70 0.22
N PRO A 449 39.12 8.03 -0.87
CA PRO A 449 38.26 7.71 -2.01
C PRO A 449 37.00 6.88 -1.67
N VAL A 450 37.08 6.02 -0.65
CA VAL A 450 35.94 5.22 -0.21
C VAL A 450 34.90 6.10 0.50
N ALA A 451 35.35 7.01 1.38
CA ALA A 451 34.48 7.97 2.03
C ALA A 451 33.81 8.88 1.00
N ASP A 452 34.60 9.45 0.08
CA ASP A 452 34.11 10.33 -0.98
C ASP A 452 33.05 9.64 -1.85
N TRP A 453 33.20 8.34 -2.10
CA TRP A 453 32.24 7.53 -2.84
C TRP A 453 30.95 7.27 -2.05
N LEU A 454 31.05 6.91 -0.77
CA LEU A 454 29.90 6.64 0.11
C LEU A 454 29.07 7.88 0.42
N ASP A 455 29.70 9.05 0.44
CA ASP A 455 29.07 10.34 0.72
C ASP A 455 28.52 11.02 -0.56
N ARG A 456 28.81 10.44 -1.74
CA ARG A 456 28.29 10.90 -3.03
C ARG A 456 26.96 10.23 -3.34
N ALA A 457 26.06 11.00 -3.96
CA ALA A 457 24.81 10.44 -4.48
C ALA A 457 25.13 9.37 -5.55
N SER A 458 24.52 8.22 -5.38
CA SER A 458 24.64 7.07 -6.29
C SER A 458 23.27 6.56 -6.65
N LYS A 459 23.07 6.19 -7.93
CA LYS A 459 21.85 5.50 -8.35
C LYS A 459 21.77 4.14 -7.68
N THR A 460 20.63 3.76 -7.15
CA THR A 460 20.36 2.42 -6.63
C THR A 460 18.97 1.96 -7.07
N ARG A 461 18.84 0.67 -7.34
CA ARG A 461 17.58 0.07 -7.71
C ARG A 461 16.60 0.14 -6.53
N SER A 462 15.41 0.68 -6.79
CA SER A 462 14.34 0.74 -5.79
C SER A 462 13.05 0.19 -6.39
N ILE A 463 12.59 -0.95 -5.87
CA ILE A 463 11.35 -1.59 -6.30
C ILE A 463 10.28 -1.35 -5.24
N GLY A 464 9.25 -0.59 -5.60
CA GLY A 464 8.09 -0.37 -4.74
C GLY A 464 6.98 -1.41 -4.94
N ALA A 465 5.82 -1.15 -4.37
CA ALA A 465 4.64 -2.00 -4.54
C ALA A 465 4.15 -2.07 -6.00
N VAL A 466 4.40 -1.02 -6.77
CA VAL A 466 4.09 -0.96 -8.21
C VAL A 466 5.39 -0.85 -8.98
N TYR A 467 5.50 -1.58 -10.08
CA TYR A 467 6.64 -1.54 -10.98
C TYR A 467 6.20 -1.45 -12.44
N SER A 468 7.01 -0.80 -13.27
CA SER A 468 6.84 -0.74 -14.73
C SER A 468 8.19 -0.93 -15.41
N GLU A 469 8.26 -1.83 -16.38
CA GLU A 469 9.45 -2.04 -17.20
C GLU A 469 9.81 -0.81 -18.05
N ALA A 470 8.81 -0.02 -18.43
CA ALA A 470 8.99 1.21 -19.20
C ALA A 470 9.64 2.36 -18.39
N ALA A 471 9.63 2.26 -17.06
CA ALA A 471 10.23 3.26 -16.18
C ALA A 471 10.94 2.55 -15.01
N PRO A 472 12.11 1.95 -15.23
CA PRO A 472 12.85 1.27 -14.18
C PRO A 472 13.20 2.25 -13.06
N TYR A 473 12.84 1.87 -11.82
CA TYR A 473 13.01 2.73 -10.65
C TYR A 473 14.45 2.68 -10.14
N PHE A 474 15.16 3.76 -10.35
CA PHE A 474 16.43 4.05 -9.69
C PHE A 474 16.29 5.34 -8.89
N LEU A 475 16.69 5.29 -7.63
CA LEU A 475 16.79 6.47 -6.77
C LEU A 475 18.23 6.93 -6.70
N GLU A 476 18.46 8.24 -6.60
CA GLU A 476 19.74 8.77 -6.17
C GLU A 476 19.76 8.88 -4.66
N MET A 477 20.72 8.25 -4.01
CA MET A 477 20.91 8.28 -2.56
C MET A 477 22.37 8.32 -2.18
N LYS A 478 22.67 8.86 -1.01
CA LYS A 478 23.98 8.76 -0.36
C LYS A 478 23.95 7.58 0.60
N PRO A 479 24.69 6.48 0.35
CA PRO A 479 24.57 5.26 1.14
C PRO A 479 24.69 5.46 2.64
N ARG A 480 25.67 6.25 3.09
CA ARG A 480 25.96 6.48 4.52
C ARG A 480 24.92 7.37 5.21
N GLU A 481 24.27 8.26 4.46
CA GLU A 481 23.20 9.10 4.99
C GLU A 481 21.90 8.31 5.22
N TRP A 482 21.68 7.28 4.40
CA TRP A 482 20.45 6.49 4.43
C TRP A 482 20.53 5.29 5.37
N PHE A 483 21.69 4.61 5.44
CA PHE A 483 21.82 3.33 6.13
C PHE A 483 23.10 3.24 6.95
N ASP A 484 23.09 2.38 7.97
CA ASP A 484 24.29 1.98 8.72
C ASP A 484 25.04 0.84 8.05
N GLY A 485 24.35 0.05 7.22
CA GLY A 485 24.92 -1.03 6.45
C GLY A 485 24.09 -1.37 5.23
N ILE A 486 24.64 -2.18 4.33
CA ILE A 486 23.98 -2.67 3.13
C ILE A 486 24.05 -4.20 3.10
N LEU A 487 22.91 -4.83 2.86
CA LEU A 487 22.81 -6.25 2.53
C LEU A 487 22.70 -6.36 1.01
N PHE A 488 23.75 -6.88 0.38
CA PHE A 488 23.81 -7.06 -1.06
C PHE A 488 23.50 -8.50 -1.47
N ILE A 489 22.74 -8.65 -2.55
CA ILE A 489 22.39 -9.93 -3.17
C ILE A 489 22.63 -9.81 -4.67
N GLU A 490 23.53 -10.63 -5.22
CA GLU A 490 23.86 -10.62 -6.66
C GLU A 490 22.64 -10.95 -7.53
N LYS A 491 21.89 -11.99 -7.15
CA LYS A 491 20.73 -12.45 -7.93
C LYS A 491 19.56 -12.82 -7.03
N THR A 492 18.45 -12.13 -7.22
CA THR A 492 17.18 -12.40 -6.51
C THR A 492 16.30 -13.39 -7.28
N THR A 493 15.35 -13.98 -6.56
CA THR A 493 14.25 -14.77 -7.11
C THR A 493 12.92 -14.22 -6.60
N ALA A 494 11.89 -14.24 -7.45
CA ALA A 494 10.55 -13.81 -7.05
C ALA A 494 10.00 -14.67 -5.92
N ALA A 495 9.41 -14.05 -4.91
CA ALA A 495 8.75 -14.74 -3.81
C ALA A 495 7.56 -15.56 -4.31
N ARG A 496 7.33 -16.73 -3.69
CA ARG A 496 6.24 -17.64 -4.05
C ARG A 496 4.96 -17.23 -3.32
N PRO A 497 3.82 -17.14 -4.04
CA PRO A 497 2.55 -16.81 -3.40
C PRO A 497 2.18 -17.81 -2.30
N ASN A 498 1.57 -17.32 -1.23
CA ASN A 498 0.94 -18.17 -0.25
C ASN A 498 -0.15 -19.05 -0.92
N PRO A 499 -0.12 -20.39 -0.79
CA PRO A 499 -1.00 -21.31 -1.52
C PRO A 499 -2.49 -21.10 -1.22
N THR A 500 -2.86 -20.47 -0.11
CA THR A 500 -4.27 -20.18 0.23
C THR A 500 -4.93 -19.18 -0.72
N LEU A 501 -4.18 -18.44 -1.55
CA LEU A 501 -4.73 -17.53 -2.58
C LEU A 501 -5.18 -18.25 -3.87
N THR A 502 -4.77 -19.49 -4.08
CA THR A 502 -5.08 -20.24 -5.31
C THR A 502 -6.53 -20.73 -5.38
N ILE A 503 -7.35 -20.50 -4.34
CA ILE A 503 -8.75 -21.00 -4.25
C ILE A 503 -9.80 -19.89 -4.46
N ALA A 504 -9.38 -18.63 -4.64
CA ALA A 504 -10.31 -17.48 -4.80
C ALA A 504 -9.86 -16.51 -5.91
N GLN A 505 -9.55 -17.06 -7.11
CA GLN A 505 -9.47 -16.30 -8.37
C GLN A 505 -10.66 -16.64 -9.25
#